data_e9490d1e7aa9cd78477e79f702dea34b
#
_entry.id   e9490d1e7aa9cd78477e79f702dea34b
#
_cell.length_a   1.000
_cell.length_b   1.000
_cell.length_c   1.000
_cell.angle_alpha   90.00
_cell.angle_beta   90.00
_cell.angle_gamma   90.00
#
_symmetry.space_group_name_H-M   'P 1'
#
loop_
_entity.id
_entity.type
_entity.pdbx_description
1 polymer ?
#
loop_
_entity_poly.entity_id
_entity_poly.type
_entity_poly.pdbx_seq_one_letter_code
_entity_poly.pdbx_strand_id
1 'polypeptide(L)'
;SDGITAADTPTVDFVLDTPVKAKAIRLTNTLQDTKVYINVAEIQVFAQDNKVITPQPASDATLGDLRLDGETIKGFAADKTDYTVDLPFGAEANPVLQAFAADNAATVKVTGDAVENGKLGGKATITVTSADESETKTYTVTFKAFTLASLKVTGPTKIEYAIGDKLDTAGLKVTAVYQSGDKTKEVPVALDDPQLAIGSFDSTTAGKKAITVSYRGVTATFNVTVKANAVAPGPEEQKPGSTNKPGATGNGNKNTVANTGSNVAAIAGAVA
;
A
#
# COMPACT_ATOMS: atom_id res chain seq x y z
N SER A 1 63.44 21.52 -16.64
CA SER A 1 62.40 21.59 -15.62
C SER A 1 63.07 22.02 -14.31
N ASP A 2 63.08 23.28 -14.07
CA ASP A 2 63.69 23.84 -12.90
C ASP A 2 62.79 23.63 -11.69
N GLY A 3 63.35 22.97 -10.67
CA GLY A 3 62.64 22.71 -9.41
C GLY A 3 62.31 24.03 -8.73
N ILE A 4 61.05 24.34 -8.60
CA ILE A 4 60.51 25.49 -7.94
C ILE A 4 60.53 25.21 -6.44
N THR A 5 61.32 25.96 -5.67
CA THR A 5 61.35 25.93 -4.21
C THR A 5 60.36 26.91 -3.61
N ALA A 6 59.71 26.49 -2.52
CA ALA A 6 58.47 26.97 -1.94
C ALA A 6 58.47 28.33 -1.25
N ALA A 7 59.16 29.35 -1.73
CA ALA A 7 59.17 30.66 -1.07
C ALA A 7 58.27 31.72 -1.75
N ASP A 8 57.95 31.55 -3.02
CA ASP A 8 57.05 32.44 -3.75
C ASP A 8 55.96 31.60 -4.42
N THR A 9 54.75 32.11 -4.56
CA THR A 9 53.69 31.47 -5.34
C THR A 9 54.04 31.50 -6.84
N PRO A 10 54.86 30.56 -7.35
CA PRO A 10 55.33 30.66 -8.71
C PRO A 10 54.20 30.28 -9.64
N THR A 11 53.92 31.15 -10.57
CA THR A 11 53.08 30.87 -11.73
C THR A 11 53.94 30.18 -12.80
N VAL A 12 53.50 29.04 -13.25
CA VAL A 12 54.14 28.33 -14.37
C VAL A 12 53.20 28.37 -15.56
N ASP A 13 53.60 29.06 -16.60
CA ASP A 13 52.83 29.14 -17.84
C ASP A 13 53.26 28.02 -18.80
N PHE A 14 52.31 27.17 -19.18
CA PHE A 14 52.49 26.20 -20.25
C PHE A 14 51.82 26.73 -21.51
N VAL A 15 52.64 27.21 -22.45
CA VAL A 15 52.15 27.67 -23.74
C VAL A 15 52.21 26.52 -24.75
N LEU A 16 51.09 26.25 -25.41
CA LEU A 16 51.04 25.31 -26.51
C LEU A 16 51.34 26.03 -27.82
N ASP A 17 52.31 25.55 -28.59
CA ASP A 17 52.68 26.10 -29.90
C ASP A 17 51.52 26.08 -30.90
N THR A 18 50.58 25.18 -30.73
CA THR A 18 49.36 25.08 -31.53
C THR A 18 48.13 24.92 -30.61
N PRO A 19 47.05 25.66 -30.86
CA PRO A 19 45.82 25.53 -30.10
C PRO A 19 45.21 24.11 -30.26
N VAL A 20 44.84 23.51 -29.14
CA VAL A 20 44.17 22.20 -29.11
C VAL A 20 42.78 22.33 -28.51
N LYS A 21 41.81 21.60 -29.08
CA LYS A 21 40.50 21.45 -28.44
C LYS A 21 40.61 20.33 -27.39
N ALA A 22 40.47 20.69 -26.13
CA ALA A 22 40.50 19.75 -25.02
C ALA A 22 39.24 19.89 -24.18
N LYS A 23 38.70 18.74 -23.70
CA LYS A 23 37.60 18.68 -22.75
C LYS A 23 38.06 18.65 -21.30
N ALA A 24 39.31 18.31 -21.06
CA ALA A 24 39.90 18.22 -19.73
C ALA A 24 41.40 18.44 -19.77
N ILE A 25 41.96 18.94 -18.68
CA ILE A 25 43.39 19.07 -18.44
C ILE A 25 43.73 18.11 -17.31
N ARG A 26 44.78 17.31 -17.51
CA ARG A 26 45.28 16.39 -16.47
C ARG A 26 46.70 16.84 -16.10
N LEU A 27 46.93 17.10 -14.84
CA LEU A 27 48.27 17.20 -14.27
C LEU A 27 48.69 15.83 -13.76
N THR A 28 49.84 15.33 -14.23
CA THR A 28 50.36 14.03 -13.80
C THR A 28 51.74 14.23 -13.20
N ASN A 29 51.97 13.77 -11.98
CA ASN A 29 53.30 13.66 -11.42
C ASN A 29 54.01 12.47 -12.04
N THR A 30 55.06 12.70 -12.79
CA THR A 30 55.87 11.65 -13.45
C THR A 30 57.13 11.30 -12.63
N LEU A 31 57.34 11.96 -11.48
CA LEU A 31 58.48 11.63 -10.61
C LEU A 31 58.19 10.35 -9.85
N GLN A 32 59.12 9.43 -9.85
CA GLN A 32 59.01 8.13 -9.16
C GLN A 32 59.32 8.24 -7.65
N ASP A 33 59.60 9.44 -7.16
CA ASP A 33 59.85 9.67 -5.73
C ASP A 33 58.53 9.88 -4.99
N THR A 34 58.20 8.98 -4.08
CA THR A 34 56.97 9.00 -3.27
C THR A 34 56.92 10.15 -2.25
N LYS A 35 57.96 10.95 -2.14
CA LYS A 35 58.06 12.11 -1.22
C LYS A 35 57.78 13.45 -1.89
N VAL A 36 57.51 13.47 -3.19
CA VAL A 36 57.24 14.72 -3.92
C VAL A 36 55.76 14.89 -4.14
N TYR A 37 55.19 15.91 -3.58
CA TYR A 37 53.78 16.28 -3.75
C TYR A 37 53.69 17.49 -4.67
N ILE A 38 52.68 17.48 -5.57
CA ILE A 38 52.31 18.68 -6.36
C ILE A 38 51.15 19.32 -5.64
N ASN A 39 51.34 20.49 -5.08
CA ASN A 39 50.28 21.34 -4.59
C ASN A 39 49.93 22.35 -5.67
N VAL A 40 48.71 22.32 -6.18
CA VAL A 40 48.22 23.27 -7.15
C VAL A 40 47.23 24.19 -6.46
N ALA A 41 47.52 25.48 -6.34
CA ALA A 41 46.63 26.45 -5.74
C ALA A 41 45.51 26.85 -6.71
N GLU A 42 45.86 27.02 -7.99
CA GLU A 42 44.93 27.42 -9.04
C GLU A 42 45.43 26.93 -10.41
N ILE A 43 44.53 26.59 -11.30
CA ILE A 43 44.80 26.35 -12.71
C ILE A 43 43.96 27.33 -13.52
N GLN A 44 44.61 28.20 -14.28
CA GLN A 44 43.93 29.07 -15.21
C GLN A 44 44.19 28.61 -16.65
N VAL A 45 43.16 28.56 -17.46
CA VAL A 45 43.24 28.22 -18.87
C VAL A 45 42.91 29.45 -19.72
N PHE A 46 43.78 29.78 -20.62
CA PHE A 46 43.61 30.94 -21.50
C PHE A 46 43.34 30.49 -22.92
N ALA A 47 42.42 31.17 -23.61
CA ALA A 47 42.29 31.09 -25.06
C ALA A 47 43.41 31.84 -25.76
N GLN A 48 43.49 31.73 -27.08
CA GLN A 48 44.52 32.38 -27.93
C GLN A 48 44.49 33.93 -27.83
N ASP A 49 43.41 34.50 -27.30
CA ASP A 49 43.22 35.93 -27.05
C ASP A 49 43.56 36.37 -25.62
N ASN A 50 44.24 35.55 -24.85
CA ASN A 50 44.56 35.75 -23.42
C ASN A 50 43.30 35.91 -22.50
N LYS A 51 42.13 35.48 -22.94
CA LYS A 51 40.92 35.47 -22.13
C LYS A 51 40.89 34.20 -21.28
N VAL A 52 40.69 34.36 -19.98
CA VAL A 52 40.45 33.21 -19.10
C VAL A 52 39.18 32.49 -19.55
N ILE A 53 39.33 31.22 -19.88
CA ILE A 53 38.20 30.36 -20.17
C ILE A 53 37.72 29.78 -18.82
N THR A 54 36.65 30.34 -18.28
CA THR A 54 35.93 29.67 -17.20
C THR A 54 35.27 28.43 -17.81
N PRO A 55 35.49 27.23 -17.24
CA PRO A 55 34.74 26.07 -17.68
C PRO A 55 33.25 26.37 -17.56
N GLN A 56 32.51 26.22 -18.66
CA GLN A 56 31.06 26.35 -18.57
C GLN A 56 30.56 25.18 -17.72
N PRO A 57 29.75 25.43 -16.70
CA PRO A 57 29.14 24.37 -15.92
C PRO A 57 28.44 23.35 -16.82
N ALA A 58 28.51 22.08 -16.46
CA ALA A 58 27.90 21.05 -17.24
C ALA A 58 26.37 21.10 -17.12
N SER A 59 25.67 20.87 -18.23
CA SER A 59 24.23 20.85 -18.32
C SER A 59 23.63 19.45 -18.09
N ASP A 60 24.42 18.51 -17.52
CA ASP A 60 23.94 17.15 -17.24
C ASP A 60 23.11 17.11 -15.94
N ALA A 61 21.81 16.87 -16.08
CA ALA A 61 20.86 16.69 -15.00
C ALA A 61 20.47 15.20 -14.80
N THR A 62 21.32 14.26 -15.22
CA THR A 62 21.01 12.84 -15.07
C THR A 62 21.52 12.26 -13.76
N LEU A 63 20.88 11.15 -13.30
CA LEU A 63 21.43 10.33 -12.23
C LEU A 63 22.56 9.44 -12.78
N GLY A 64 23.66 9.37 -12.03
CA GLY A 64 24.74 8.40 -12.22
C GLY A 64 24.49 7.09 -11.47
N ASP A 65 23.77 7.17 -10.33
CA ASP A 65 23.40 6.00 -9.55
C ASP A 65 22.17 6.28 -8.67
N LEU A 66 21.40 5.22 -8.38
CA LEU A 66 20.25 5.24 -7.49
C LEU A 66 20.29 3.99 -6.63
N ARG A 67 20.36 4.14 -5.31
CA ARG A 67 20.59 3.03 -4.39
C ARG A 67 19.48 2.88 -3.36
N LEU A 68 19.28 1.65 -2.94
CA LEU A 68 18.45 1.27 -1.81
C LEU A 68 19.32 0.49 -0.82
N ASP A 69 19.41 0.95 0.42
CA ASP A 69 20.27 0.37 1.48
C ASP A 69 21.73 0.17 1.02
N GLY A 70 22.23 1.09 0.17
CA GLY A 70 23.60 1.07 -0.36
C GLY A 70 23.78 0.26 -1.66
N GLU A 71 22.80 -0.53 -2.08
CA GLU A 71 22.86 -1.33 -3.30
C GLU A 71 22.14 -0.62 -4.47
N THR A 72 22.74 -0.61 -5.65
CA THR A 72 22.12 -0.01 -6.84
C THR A 72 20.78 -0.68 -7.16
N ILE A 73 19.74 0.12 -7.36
CA ILE A 73 18.39 -0.36 -7.66
C ILE A 73 18.39 -1.21 -8.94
N LYS A 74 17.71 -2.35 -8.89
CA LYS A 74 17.67 -3.27 -10.03
C LYS A 74 17.12 -2.60 -11.29
N GLY A 75 17.88 -2.69 -12.38
CA GLY A 75 17.50 -2.11 -13.66
C GLY A 75 17.64 -0.59 -13.69
N PHE A 76 18.61 -0.05 -12.93
CA PHE A 76 18.98 1.36 -13.02
C PHE A 76 19.46 1.69 -14.42
N ALA A 77 18.99 2.82 -14.94
CA ALA A 77 19.48 3.45 -16.16
C ALA A 77 19.21 4.97 -16.06
N ALA A 78 20.16 5.78 -16.51
CA ALA A 78 20.09 7.24 -16.36
C ALA A 78 18.92 7.91 -17.12
N ASP A 79 18.39 7.25 -18.13
CA ASP A 79 17.24 7.68 -18.93
C ASP A 79 15.89 7.20 -18.35
N LYS A 80 15.90 6.18 -17.49
CA LYS A 80 14.70 5.67 -16.85
C LYS A 80 14.32 6.52 -15.64
N THR A 81 13.12 7.08 -15.67
CA THR A 81 12.64 8.04 -14.67
C THR A 81 11.73 7.45 -13.61
N ASP A 82 11.18 6.26 -13.84
CA ASP A 82 10.20 5.65 -12.95
C ASP A 82 10.63 4.26 -12.48
N TYR A 83 10.67 4.10 -11.18
CA TYR A 83 11.02 2.85 -10.50
C TYR A 83 9.91 2.43 -9.56
N THR A 84 9.67 1.12 -9.48
CA THR A 84 8.76 0.52 -8.51
C THR A 84 9.51 -0.51 -7.69
N VAL A 85 9.36 -0.43 -6.38
CA VAL A 85 9.97 -1.32 -5.39
C VAL A 85 8.85 -2.01 -4.61
N ASP A 86 8.71 -3.31 -4.80
CA ASP A 86 7.78 -4.12 -4.00
C ASP A 86 8.45 -4.47 -2.67
N LEU A 87 7.88 -4.00 -1.58
CA LEU A 87 8.37 -4.32 -0.24
C LEU A 87 7.95 -5.74 0.16
N PRO A 88 8.76 -6.47 0.93
CA PRO A 88 8.36 -7.76 1.46
C PRO A 88 7.20 -7.62 2.44
N PHE A 89 6.40 -8.69 2.58
CA PHE A 89 5.37 -8.73 3.63
C PHE A 89 6.06 -8.69 5.01
N GLY A 90 5.57 -7.82 5.89
CA GLY A 90 6.16 -7.60 7.20
C GLY A 90 7.30 -6.58 7.24
N ALA A 91 7.58 -5.87 6.14
CA ALA A 91 8.47 -4.72 6.18
C ALA A 91 7.91 -3.65 7.15
N GLU A 92 8.77 -3.09 7.98
CA GLU A 92 8.41 -2.07 8.98
C GLU A 92 8.73 -0.65 8.52
N ALA A 93 9.64 -0.50 7.55
CA ALA A 93 10.05 0.77 6.96
C ALA A 93 10.44 0.59 5.49
N ASN A 94 10.50 1.70 4.75
CA ASN A 94 11.11 1.74 3.44
C ASN A 94 12.63 1.57 3.55
N PRO A 95 13.31 0.95 2.55
CA PRO A 95 14.76 0.98 2.46
C PRO A 95 15.26 2.42 2.28
N VAL A 96 16.47 2.68 2.74
CA VAL A 96 17.12 3.99 2.63
C VAL A 96 17.43 4.30 1.17
N LEU A 97 16.80 5.35 0.65
CA LEU A 97 17.00 5.81 -0.73
C LEU A 97 18.17 6.79 -0.79
N GLN A 98 19.11 6.52 -1.70
CA GLN A 98 20.25 7.37 -2.01
C GLN A 98 20.33 7.61 -3.51
N ALA A 99 20.50 8.86 -3.92
CA ALA A 99 20.56 9.24 -5.32
C ALA A 99 21.82 10.07 -5.57
N PHE A 100 22.54 9.75 -6.64
CA PHE A 100 23.81 10.38 -7.02
C PHE A 100 23.67 10.90 -8.44
N ALA A 101 24.02 12.17 -8.66
CA ALA A 101 24.07 12.74 -9.99
C ALA A 101 25.24 12.14 -10.81
N ALA A 102 25.12 12.13 -12.12
CA ALA A 102 26.19 11.74 -13.03
C ALA A 102 27.29 12.81 -13.07
N ASP A 103 26.91 14.08 -13.02
CA ASP A 103 27.81 15.20 -12.81
C ASP A 103 27.87 15.53 -11.31
N ASN A 104 29.08 15.44 -10.72
CA ASN A 104 29.30 15.74 -9.31
C ASN A 104 29.00 17.20 -8.91
N ALA A 105 28.94 18.12 -9.87
CA ALA A 105 28.59 19.52 -9.65
C ALA A 105 27.07 19.78 -9.72
N ALA A 106 26.29 18.83 -10.24
CA ALA A 106 24.83 18.90 -10.24
C ALA A 106 24.27 18.72 -8.83
N THR A 107 23.11 19.30 -8.57
CA THR A 107 22.43 19.20 -7.29
C THR A 107 21.34 18.13 -7.34
N VAL A 108 21.19 17.35 -6.24
CA VAL A 108 20.16 16.33 -6.09
C VAL A 108 19.28 16.68 -4.91
N LYS A 109 17.98 16.77 -5.13
CA LYS A 109 16.97 16.94 -4.08
C LYS A 109 16.03 15.75 -4.05
N VAL A 110 15.86 15.12 -2.89
CA VAL A 110 14.91 14.02 -2.68
C VAL A 110 13.78 14.51 -1.78
N THR A 111 12.54 14.28 -2.20
CA THR A 111 11.32 14.68 -1.50
C THR A 111 10.26 13.59 -1.61
N GLY A 112 9.16 13.74 -0.89
CA GLY A 112 8.02 12.83 -0.96
C GLY A 112 7.82 12.04 0.33
N ASP A 113 6.66 11.45 0.47
CA ASP A 113 6.25 10.74 1.68
C ASP A 113 7.03 9.44 1.93
N ALA A 114 7.58 8.84 0.89
CA ALA A 114 8.37 7.62 1.02
C ALA A 114 9.74 7.82 1.72
N VAL A 115 10.22 9.06 1.82
CA VAL A 115 11.49 9.38 2.51
C VAL A 115 11.28 10.01 3.88
N GLU A 116 10.02 10.15 4.32
CA GLU A 116 9.71 10.55 5.67
C GLU A 116 10.06 9.42 6.66
N ASN A 117 10.64 9.81 7.80
CA ASN A 117 11.08 8.85 8.80
C ASN A 117 9.91 7.99 9.33
N GLY A 118 10.08 6.68 9.32
CA GLY A 118 9.08 5.72 9.79
C GLY A 118 7.90 5.50 8.84
N LYS A 119 7.93 6.04 7.64
CA LYS A 119 6.92 5.78 6.62
C LYS A 119 7.16 4.44 5.95
N LEU A 120 6.08 3.72 5.66
CA LEU A 120 6.10 2.47 4.90
C LEU A 120 5.30 2.65 3.60
N GLY A 121 5.91 2.31 2.46
CA GLY A 121 5.33 2.57 1.14
C GLY A 121 5.43 4.03 0.73
N GLY A 122 4.67 4.42 -0.30
CA GLY A 122 4.62 5.80 -0.77
C GLY A 122 5.53 6.09 -1.96
N LYS A 123 5.70 7.38 -2.26
CA LYS A 123 6.41 7.87 -3.43
C LYS A 123 7.53 8.81 -3.04
N ALA A 124 8.73 8.57 -3.55
CA ALA A 124 9.85 9.49 -3.51
C ALA A 124 10.04 10.16 -4.87
N THR A 125 10.30 11.46 -4.86
CA THR A 125 10.61 12.27 -6.04
C THR A 125 12.03 12.77 -5.89
N ILE A 126 12.86 12.51 -6.90
CA ILE A 126 14.26 12.91 -6.96
C ILE A 126 14.38 13.93 -8.09
N THR A 127 14.79 15.13 -7.76
CA THR A 127 15.03 16.19 -8.73
C THR A 127 16.53 16.42 -8.84
N VAL A 128 17.06 16.27 -10.03
CA VAL A 128 18.45 16.59 -10.37
C VAL A 128 18.47 17.88 -11.16
N THR A 129 19.25 18.86 -10.72
CA THR A 129 19.46 20.12 -11.42
C THR A 129 20.92 20.19 -11.84
N SER A 130 21.17 20.46 -13.12
CA SER A 130 22.50 20.58 -13.68
C SER A 130 23.32 21.69 -13.01
N ALA A 131 24.65 21.64 -13.11
CA ALA A 131 25.53 22.58 -12.48
C ALA A 131 25.36 24.03 -13.01
N ASP A 132 24.93 24.20 -14.25
CA ASP A 132 24.62 25.50 -14.89
C ASP A 132 23.14 25.92 -14.69
N GLU A 133 22.36 25.13 -13.94
CA GLU A 133 20.93 25.33 -13.68
C GLU A 133 20.06 25.38 -14.94
N SER A 134 20.59 25.01 -16.11
CA SER A 134 19.89 25.06 -17.39
C SER A 134 18.92 23.89 -17.57
N GLU A 135 19.21 22.74 -16.95
CA GLU A 135 18.44 21.52 -17.10
C GLU A 135 18.02 20.96 -15.74
N THR A 136 16.82 20.41 -15.71
CA THR A 136 16.28 19.71 -14.54
C THR A 136 15.63 18.42 -14.97
N LYS A 137 15.97 17.31 -14.32
CA LYS A 137 15.37 16.00 -14.57
C LYS A 137 14.79 15.43 -13.29
N THR A 138 13.58 14.85 -13.40
CA THR A 138 12.86 14.28 -12.26
C THR A 138 12.76 12.77 -12.40
N TYR A 139 13.06 12.06 -11.31
CA TYR A 139 12.91 10.63 -11.18
C TYR A 139 11.94 10.31 -10.05
N THR A 140 11.29 9.16 -10.15
CA THR A 140 10.29 8.71 -9.18
C THR A 140 10.61 7.31 -8.72
N VAL A 141 10.55 7.07 -7.41
CA VAL A 141 10.59 5.73 -6.82
C VAL A 141 9.31 5.51 -6.04
N THR A 142 8.52 4.52 -6.44
CA THR A 142 7.28 4.13 -5.75
C THR A 142 7.51 2.86 -4.97
N PHE A 143 7.37 2.92 -3.64
CA PHE A 143 7.43 1.77 -2.75
C PHE A 143 6.03 1.21 -2.54
N LYS A 144 5.83 -0.07 -2.88
CA LYS A 144 4.57 -0.78 -2.71
C LYS A 144 4.63 -1.65 -1.46
N ALA A 145 3.98 -1.21 -0.40
CA ALA A 145 3.82 -1.96 0.84
C ALA A 145 2.56 -2.82 0.83
N PHE A 146 2.54 -3.88 1.62
CA PHE A 146 1.32 -4.61 1.92
C PHE A 146 0.45 -3.83 2.91
N THR A 147 -0.79 -3.56 2.54
CA THR A 147 -1.80 -2.92 3.38
C THR A 147 -2.93 -3.88 3.65
N LEU A 148 -3.56 -3.79 4.83
CA LEU A 148 -4.76 -4.59 5.14
C LEU A 148 -5.93 -4.12 4.26
N ALA A 149 -6.37 -5.00 3.36
CA ALA A 149 -7.39 -4.68 2.36
C ALA A 149 -8.79 -5.17 2.77
N SER A 150 -8.88 -6.38 3.35
CA SER A 150 -10.15 -6.98 3.73
C SER A 150 -9.99 -8.03 4.82
N LEU A 151 -11.11 -8.46 5.38
CA LEU A 151 -11.20 -9.62 6.27
C LEU A 151 -12.02 -10.72 5.61
N LYS A 152 -11.54 -11.95 5.72
CA LYS A 152 -12.32 -13.16 5.47
C LYS A 152 -12.80 -13.70 6.81
N VAL A 153 -14.12 -13.85 6.97
CA VAL A 153 -14.71 -14.38 8.20
C VAL A 153 -15.48 -15.64 7.87
N THR A 154 -15.11 -16.74 8.53
CA THR A 154 -15.94 -17.94 8.58
C THR A 154 -16.68 -17.93 9.89
N GLY A 155 -18.01 -17.96 9.84
CA GLY A 155 -18.85 -17.91 11.04
C GLY A 155 -18.58 -19.05 12.02
N PRO A 156 -19.10 -18.94 13.25
CA PRO A 156 -18.96 -19.98 14.26
C PRO A 156 -19.70 -21.26 13.88
N THR A 157 -19.38 -22.35 14.56
CA THR A 157 -20.06 -23.64 14.36
C THR A 157 -21.52 -23.56 14.74
N LYS A 158 -21.88 -22.89 15.84
CA LYS A 158 -23.23 -22.61 16.25
C LYS A 158 -23.77 -21.39 15.50
N ILE A 159 -24.76 -21.62 14.63
CA ILE A 159 -25.37 -20.52 13.83
C ILE A 159 -26.85 -20.30 14.22
N GLU A 160 -27.43 -21.11 15.09
CA GLU A 160 -28.80 -21.00 15.59
C GLU A 160 -28.80 -20.82 17.10
N TYR A 161 -29.57 -19.87 17.57
CA TYR A 161 -29.66 -19.44 18.97
C TYR A 161 -31.09 -19.33 19.40
N ALA A 162 -31.35 -19.56 20.70
CA ALA A 162 -32.64 -19.21 21.32
C ALA A 162 -32.61 -17.76 21.75
N ILE A 163 -33.80 -17.18 22.03
CA ILE A 163 -33.93 -15.86 22.65
C ILE A 163 -33.20 -15.88 24.00
N GLY A 164 -32.32 -14.91 24.25
CA GLY A 164 -31.52 -14.79 25.46
C GLY A 164 -30.16 -15.53 25.44
N ASP A 165 -29.86 -16.31 24.41
CA ASP A 165 -28.57 -16.99 24.28
C ASP A 165 -27.41 -15.96 24.13
N LYS A 166 -26.23 -16.37 24.58
CA LYS A 166 -24.98 -15.64 24.28
C LYS A 166 -24.35 -16.16 22.99
N LEU A 167 -23.62 -15.31 22.30
CA LEU A 167 -22.83 -15.70 21.12
C LEU A 167 -21.75 -16.70 21.54
N ASP A 168 -21.73 -17.84 20.84
CA ASP A 168 -20.65 -18.82 20.92
C ASP A 168 -19.71 -18.59 19.72
N THR A 169 -18.46 -18.31 19.99
CA THR A 169 -17.45 -18.05 18.96
C THR A 169 -16.64 -19.30 18.58
N ALA A 170 -16.97 -20.47 19.12
CA ALA A 170 -16.33 -21.73 18.78
C ALA A 170 -16.41 -21.99 17.27
N GLY A 171 -15.27 -22.19 16.62
CA GLY A 171 -15.17 -22.37 15.17
C GLY A 171 -15.17 -21.10 14.33
N LEU A 172 -15.38 -19.91 14.93
CA LEU A 172 -15.19 -18.63 14.25
C LEU A 172 -13.73 -18.50 13.78
N LYS A 173 -13.52 -18.17 12.51
CA LYS A 173 -12.19 -17.91 11.95
C LYS A 173 -12.18 -16.54 11.30
N VAL A 174 -11.14 -15.78 11.60
CA VAL A 174 -10.89 -14.48 11.00
C VAL A 174 -9.54 -14.53 10.30
N THR A 175 -9.49 -14.12 9.04
CA THR A 175 -8.25 -14.05 8.27
C THR A 175 -8.12 -12.64 7.71
N ALA A 176 -7.03 -11.98 8.03
CA ALA A 176 -6.66 -10.69 7.47
C ALA A 176 -6.07 -10.89 6.07
N VAL A 177 -6.58 -10.17 5.09
CA VAL A 177 -6.10 -10.20 3.71
C VAL A 177 -5.35 -8.90 3.44
N TYR A 178 -4.05 -9.01 3.27
CA TYR A 178 -3.17 -7.91 2.91
C TYR A 178 -2.93 -7.90 1.41
N GLN A 179 -2.82 -6.71 0.82
CA GLN A 179 -2.60 -6.52 -0.61
C GLN A 179 -1.48 -5.52 -0.89
N SER A 180 -0.67 -5.83 -1.92
CA SER A 180 0.33 -4.93 -2.49
C SER A 180 0.32 -5.09 -4.01
N GLY A 181 -0.29 -4.15 -4.74
CA GLY A 181 -0.58 -4.32 -6.16
C GLY A 181 -1.42 -5.58 -6.40
N ASP A 182 -0.97 -6.48 -7.27
CA ASP A 182 -1.66 -7.73 -7.57
C ASP A 182 -1.32 -8.88 -6.59
N LYS A 183 -0.43 -8.63 -5.63
CA LYS A 183 0.00 -9.63 -4.65
C LYS A 183 -0.92 -9.59 -3.42
N THR A 184 -1.33 -10.76 -2.95
CA THR A 184 -2.13 -10.92 -1.73
C THR A 184 -1.41 -11.80 -0.72
N LYS A 185 -1.61 -11.52 0.56
CA LYS A 185 -1.12 -12.33 1.67
C LYS A 185 -2.24 -12.49 2.70
N GLU A 186 -2.59 -13.73 3.01
CA GLU A 186 -3.58 -14.08 4.02
C GLU A 186 -2.87 -14.44 5.32
N VAL A 187 -3.36 -13.88 6.42
CA VAL A 187 -2.82 -14.09 7.76
C VAL A 187 -3.97 -14.39 8.71
N PRO A 188 -4.02 -15.57 9.36
CA PRO A 188 -5.00 -15.84 10.39
C PRO A 188 -4.87 -14.84 11.54
N VAL A 189 -6.00 -14.35 12.04
CA VAL A 189 -6.08 -13.48 13.21
C VAL A 189 -6.57 -14.29 14.39
N ALA A 190 -5.81 -14.29 15.48
CA ALA A 190 -6.22 -14.96 16.71
C ALA A 190 -7.43 -14.24 17.33
N LEU A 191 -8.38 -15.00 17.91
CA LEU A 191 -9.60 -14.42 18.48
C LEU A 191 -9.35 -13.59 19.75
N ASP A 192 -8.19 -13.76 20.37
CA ASP A 192 -7.68 -13.01 21.52
C ASP A 192 -6.75 -11.85 21.13
N ASP A 193 -6.56 -11.56 19.83
CA ASP A 193 -5.79 -10.40 19.38
C ASP A 193 -6.44 -9.11 19.89
N PRO A 194 -5.71 -8.24 20.61
CA PRO A 194 -6.26 -7.02 21.20
C PRO A 194 -6.80 -6.01 20.19
N GLN A 195 -6.46 -6.15 18.91
CA GLN A 195 -6.95 -5.30 17.83
C GLN A 195 -8.16 -5.89 17.10
N LEU A 196 -8.57 -7.12 17.46
CA LEU A 196 -9.76 -7.77 16.94
C LEU A 196 -10.95 -7.42 17.84
N ALA A 197 -12.03 -6.91 17.27
CA ALA A 197 -13.29 -6.69 17.96
C ALA A 197 -14.40 -7.49 17.27
N ILE A 198 -15.14 -8.23 18.06
CA ILE A 198 -16.38 -8.90 17.63
C ILE A 198 -17.54 -8.08 18.17
N GLY A 199 -18.41 -7.65 17.28
CA GLY A 199 -19.56 -6.79 17.62
C GLY A 199 -20.58 -7.48 18.53
N SER A 200 -21.49 -6.70 19.07
CA SER A 200 -22.55 -7.19 19.94
C SER A 200 -23.51 -8.14 19.21
N PHE A 201 -23.98 -9.13 19.94
CA PHE A 201 -25.03 -10.04 19.50
C PHE A 201 -26.32 -9.75 20.26
N ASP A 202 -27.33 -9.25 19.55
CA ASP A 202 -28.67 -9.08 20.10
C ASP A 202 -29.50 -10.36 19.89
N SER A 203 -29.70 -11.09 20.97
CA SER A 203 -30.55 -12.27 21.00
C SER A 203 -31.94 -12.03 21.62
N THR A 204 -32.35 -10.79 21.87
CA THR A 204 -33.62 -10.45 22.49
C THR A 204 -34.81 -10.64 21.56
N THR A 205 -34.59 -10.57 20.26
CA THR A 205 -35.63 -10.74 19.24
C THR A 205 -35.23 -11.81 18.20
N ALA A 206 -36.23 -12.60 17.78
CA ALA A 206 -36.04 -13.61 16.75
C ALA A 206 -35.68 -12.96 15.40
N GLY A 207 -34.94 -13.70 14.55
CA GLY A 207 -34.56 -13.28 13.22
C GLY A 207 -33.10 -13.46 12.92
N LYS A 208 -32.72 -13.10 11.70
CA LYS A 208 -31.33 -13.14 11.25
C LYS A 208 -30.57 -11.95 11.86
N LYS A 209 -29.43 -12.21 12.43
CA LYS A 209 -28.55 -11.19 13.05
C LYS A 209 -27.21 -11.16 12.33
N ALA A 210 -26.81 -9.98 11.89
CA ALA A 210 -25.49 -9.73 11.33
C ALA A 210 -24.56 -9.25 12.45
N ILE A 211 -23.42 -9.93 12.60
CA ILE A 211 -22.40 -9.59 13.59
C ILE A 211 -21.19 -9.06 12.87
N THR A 212 -20.76 -7.86 13.24
CA THR A 212 -19.61 -7.21 12.64
C THR A 212 -18.34 -7.65 13.36
N VAL A 213 -17.33 -8.02 12.59
CA VAL A 213 -15.95 -8.25 13.04
C VAL A 213 -15.10 -7.09 12.54
N SER A 214 -14.31 -6.49 13.41
CA SER A 214 -13.42 -5.39 13.08
C SER A 214 -12.00 -5.73 13.48
N TYR A 215 -11.04 -5.48 12.60
CA TYR A 215 -9.60 -5.63 12.86
C TYR A 215 -8.85 -4.49 12.20
N ARG A 216 -8.09 -3.71 12.97
CA ARG A 216 -7.30 -2.56 12.49
C ARG A 216 -8.09 -1.61 11.59
N GLY A 217 -9.37 -1.36 11.90
CA GLY A 217 -10.24 -0.46 11.14
C GLY A 217 -10.93 -1.08 9.92
N VAL A 218 -10.58 -2.31 9.53
CA VAL A 218 -11.27 -3.05 8.46
C VAL A 218 -12.35 -3.93 9.07
N THR A 219 -13.53 -4.01 8.44
CA THR A 219 -14.68 -4.73 8.94
C THR A 219 -15.16 -5.81 7.98
N ALA A 220 -15.73 -6.86 8.53
CA ALA A 220 -16.49 -7.89 7.83
C ALA A 220 -17.65 -8.35 8.69
N THR A 221 -18.61 -9.10 8.13
CA THR A 221 -19.77 -9.57 8.87
C THR A 221 -19.99 -11.07 8.66
N PHE A 222 -20.56 -11.72 9.68
CA PHE A 222 -21.15 -13.03 9.55
C PHE A 222 -22.58 -13.02 10.11
N ASN A 223 -23.40 -14.01 9.74
CA ASN A 223 -24.78 -14.06 10.14
C ASN A 223 -25.04 -15.28 11.01
N VAL A 224 -25.92 -15.08 12.00
CA VAL A 224 -26.53 -16.14 12.81
C VAL A 224 -28.04 -15.92 12.87
N THR A 225 -28.78 -16.89 13.34
CA THR A 225 -30.26 -16.82 13.44
C THR A 225 -30.71 -17.03 14.87
N VAL A 226 -31.54 -16.12 15.39
CA VAL A 226 -32.26 -16.31 16.65
C VAL A 226 -33.64 -16.87 16.33
N LYS A 227 -33.95 -18.07 16.86
CA LYS A 227 -35.25 -18.71 16.69
C LYS A 227 -36.28 -18.12 17.64
N ALA A 228 -37.51 -17.93 17.16
CA ALA A 228 -38.60 -17.60 18.04
C ALA A 228 -38.84 -18.75 19.04
N ASN A 229 -39.25 -18.43 20.24
CA ASN A 229 -39.72 -19.45 21.16
C ASN A 229 -40.92 -20.19 20.55
N ALA A 230 -40.87 -21.52 20.55
CA ALA A 230 -42.03 -22.27 20.16
C ALA A 230 -43.19 -21.88 21.09
N VAL A 231 -44.26 -21.34 20.53
CA VAL A 231 -45.51 -21.19 21.28
C VAL A 231 -45.95 -22.61 21.60
N ALA A 232 -45.96 -22.98 22.88
CA ALA A 232 -46.56 -24.22 23.30
C ALA A 232 -48.02 -24.27 22.75
N PRO A 233 -48.46 -25.37 22.10
CA PRO A 233 -49.86 -25.47 21.70
C PRO A 233 -50.69 -25.23 22.93
N GLY A 234 -51.57 -24.20 22.87
CA GLY A 234 -52.52 -23.91 23.93
C GLY A 234 -53.34 -25.15 24.23
N PRO A 235 -53.84 -25.36 25.48
CA PRO A 235 -54.67 -26.50 25.79
C PRO A 235 -55.81 -26.55 24.76
N GLU A 236 -55.96 -27.69 24.09
CA GLU A 236 -57.09 -27.92 23.21
C GLU A 236 -58.35 -27.66 24.05
N GLU A 237 -59.18 -26.71 23.64
CA GLU A 237 -60.49 -26.47 24.20
C GLU A 237 -61.29 -27.74 24.04
N GLN A 238 -61.46 -28.51 25.14
CA GLN A 238 -62.35 -29.66 25.19
C GLN A 238 -63.78 -29.17 24.90
N LYS A 239 -64.24 -29.46 23.67
CA LYS A 239 -65.62 -29.30 23.24
C LYS A 239 -66.50 -30.00 24.22
N PRO A 240 -67.53 -29.39 24.89
CA PRO A 240 -68.46 -30.05 25.79
C PRO A 240 -69.22 -31.16 25.06
N GLY A 241 -69.23 -32.36 25.62
CA GLY A 241 -69.87 -33.52 25.08
C GLY A 241 -71.35 -33.31 24.84
N SER A 242 -71.76 -33.56 23.62
CA SER A 242 -73.19 -33.67 23.22
C SER A 242 -73.80 -34.94 23.83
N THR A 243 -74.67 -34.73 24.76
CA THR A 243 -75.58 -35.85 25.25
C THR A 243 -76.57 -36.16 24.18
N ASN A 244 -76.60 -37.46 23.84
CA ASN A 244 -77.62 -38.11 22.98
C ASN A 244 -79.01 -37.97 23.50
N LYS A 245 -79.95 -37.72 22.60
CA LYS A 245 -81.30 -38.20 22.70
C LYS A 245 -81.86 -38.46 21.28
N PRO A 246 -82.54 -39.59 21.10
CA PRO A 246 -83.00 -40.06 19.79
C PRO A 246 -84.37 -39.56 19.40
N GLY A 247 -84.61 -39.48 18.09
CA GLY A 247 -85.96 -39.70 17.56
C GLY A 247 -86.56 -38.62 16.69
N ALA A 248 -86.77 -38.96 15.48
CA ALA A 248 -87.94 -38.83 14.61
C ALA A 248 -87.67 -38.10 13.25
N THR A 249 -87.72 -38.95 12.24
CA THR A 249 -88.26 -38.79 10.86
C THR A 249 -88.71 -37.44 10.39
N GLY A 250 -88.27 -37.08 9.14
CA GLY A 250 -88.92 -36.05 8.32
C GLY A 250 -88.06 -35.45 7.18
N ASN A 251 -88.16 -36.11 6.11
CA ASN A 251 -88.17 -35.74 4.71
C ASN A 251 -87.92 -34.29 4.32
N GLY A 252 -87.09 -34.06 3.29
CA GLY A 252 -87.34 -32.97 2.34
C GLY A 252 -86.22 -32.00 2.00
N ASN A 253 -85.68 -32.30 0.86
CA ASN A 253 -85.36 -31.31 -0.23
C ASN A 253 -84.15 -30.41 -0.14
N LYS A 254 -83.28 -30.69 -1.12
CA LYS A 254 -82.49 -29.82 -2.01
C LYS A 254 -82.25 -28.35 -1.60
N ASN A 255 -80.99 -27.92 -1.54
CA ASN A 255 -80.39 -27.07 -2.59
C ASN A 255 -78.93 -26.86 -2.36
N THR A 256 -78.20 -26.97 -3.43
CA THR A 256 -76.83 -26.53 -3.76
C THR A 256 -76.63 -25.08 -3.50
N VAL A 257 -75.49 -24.68 -2.96
CA VAL A 257 -74.68 -23.56 -3.48
C VAL A 257 -73.22 -23.81 -3.08
N ALA A 258 -72.40 -23.82 -4.10
CA ALA A 258 -70.94 -23.71 -4.05
C ALA A 258 -70.55 -22.35 -3.54
N ASN A 259 -69.52 -22.27 -2.73
CA ASN A 259 -68.74 -21.04 -2.69
C ASN A 259 -67.25 -21.30 -2.65
N THR A 260 -66.70 -20.92 -3.70
CA THR A 260 -65.29 -20.73 -4.02
C THR A 260 -64.69 -19.64 -3.14
N GLY A 261 -63.69 -19.99 -2.37
CA GLY A 261 -62.88 -19.00 -1.68
C GLY A 261 -61.49 -18.89 -2.32
N SER A 262 -61.24 -17.78 -2.90
CA SER A 262 -60.06 -17.45 -3.69
C SER A 262 -58.79 -17.32 -2.86
N ASN A 263 -57.77 -18.00 -3.32
CA ASN A 263 -56.39 -17.66 -3.06
C ASN A 263 -55.99 -16.38 -3.76
N VAL A 264 -55.35 -15.48 -3.09
CA VAL A 264 -54.60 -14.43 -3.74
C VAL A 264 -53.13 -14.51 -3.36
N ALA A 265 -52.37 -15.00 -4.29
CA ALA A 265 -50.94 -14.88 -4.31
C ALA A 265 -50.55 -13.43 -4.74
N ALA A 266 -49.70 -12.80 -4.03
CA ALA A 266 -49.06 -11.57 -4.48
C ALA A 266 -47.61 -11.81 -4.85
N ILE A 267 -47.32 -11.40 -6.05
CA ILE A 267 -46.12 -11.60 -6.83
C ILE A 267 -45.06 -10.55 -6.50
N ALA A 268 -43.81 -11.02 -6.59
CA ALA A 268 -42.59 -10.23 -6.61
C ALA A 268 -42.56 -9.15 -7.68
N GLY A 269 -41.88 -8.08 -7.38
CA GLY A 269 -41.36 -7.11 -8.33
C GLY A 269 -39.90 -6.84 -8.04
N ALA A 270 -39.06 -7.39 -8.89
CA ALA A 270 -37.68 -6.93 -9.04
C ALA A 270 -37.64 -5.87 -10.14
N VAL A 271 -36.85 -4.84 -9.98
CA VAL A 271 -36.15 -4.01 -11.05
C VAL A 271 -35.24 -3.05 -10.30
N ALA A 272 -34.05 -2.99 -10.60
CA ALA A 272 -32.94 -2.61 -11.45
C ALA A 272 -31.75 -2.29 -10.58
#